data_92073afa18e3b548c0263cfbacfec499
#
_entry.id   92073afa18e3b548c0263cfbacfec499
#
_cell.length_a   1.000
_cell.length_b   1.000
_cell.length_c   1.000
_cell.angle_alpha   90.00
_cell.angle_beta   90.00
_cell.angle_gamma   90.00
#
_symmetry.space_group_name_H-M   'P 1'
#
loop_
_entity.id
_entity.type
_entity.pdbx_description
1 polymer ?
#
loop_
_entity_poly.entity_id
_entity_poly.type
_entity_poly.pdbx_seq_one_letter_code
_entity_poly.pdbx_strand_id
1 'polypeptide(L)'
;YATRDKMIPIHAAATGLHYGQECFEGLKAFRGVDGKVRIFRMEENAKRMYQSAQGLLMTPVPVELFCEAILLALKMNMDFLPPYETGATLYFRPLLVATTPDISVGPGKDCEFVVIPTPIGPYFPNGFKGMPAMVNRSVDRAATQGTGCWKVGGNYAASFRASEAAHAMGYECMFTDAKTHRYIDECTASNFIAIKQRSNLQGSARTTAKRSTGVADLQRSDLTFEYLTPRSTAILPSITNDSLMTLAHEMGMKVTRRR
;
A
#
# COMPACT_ATOMS: atom_id res chain seq x y z
N TYR A 1 3.63 -10.13 -26.51
CA TYR A 1 4.23 -8.81 -26.76
C TYR A 1 3.20 -7.75 -26.46
N ALA A 2 3.42 -6.93 -25.46
CA ALA A 2 2.58 -5.78 -25.20
C ALA A 2 3.18 -4.56 -25.90
N THR A 3 2.47 -4.02 -26.86
CA THR A 3 2.62 -2.63 -27.25
C THR A 3 1.70 -1.79 -26.37
N ARG A 4 1.92 -0.47 -26.31
CA ARG A 4 1.08 0.48 -25.60
C ARG A 4 -0.43 0.32 -25.90
N ASP A 5 -0.75 -0.15 -27.10
CA ASP A 5 -2.10 -0.25 -27.64
C ASP A 5 -2.67 -1.68 -27.59
N LYS A 6 -2.00 -2.62 -26.91
CA LYS A 6 -2.50 -3.98 -26.81
C LYS A 6 -3.73 -4.04 -25.92
N MET A 7 -4.84 -4.49 -26.48
CA MET A 7 -6.07 -4.77 -25.75
C MET A 7 -6.08 -6.21 -25.24
N ILE A 8 -6.69 -6.42 -24.07
CA ILE A 8 -7.03 -7.74 -23.56
C ILE A 8 -8.46 -8.02 -24.02
N PRO A 9 -8.71 -9.03 -24.87
CA PRO A 9 -10.06 -9.38 -25.26
C PRO A 9 -10.78 -10.06 -24.08
N ILE A 10 -11.78 -9.38 -23.54
CA ILE A 10 -12.63 -9.91 -22.46
C ILE A 10 -14.06 -9.96 -22.97
N HIS A 11 -14.75 -11.09 -22.75
CA HIS A 11 -16.15 -11.24 -23.13
C HIS A 11 -17.02 -10.24 -22.37
N ALA A 12 -18.02 -9.65 -23.01
CA ALA A 12 -18.90 -8.65 -22.39
C ALA A 12 -19.62 -9.16 -21.11
N ALA A 13 -19.89 -10.46 -21.01
CA ALA A 13 -20.48 -11.10 -19.83
C ALA A 13 -19.46 -11.60 -18.80
N ALA A 14 -18.18 -11.19 -18.88
CA ALA A 14 -17.16 -11.68 -17.95
C ALA A 14 -17.47 -11.25 -16.50
N THR A 15 -17.31 -12.17 -15.55
CA THR A 15 -17.57 -11.93 -14.12
C THR A 15 -16.70 -10.81 -13.55
N GLY A 16 -15.49 -10.60 -14.06
CA GLY A 16 -14.63 -9.49 -13.71
C GLY A 16 -15.25 -8.13 -14.01
N LEU A 17 -15.94 -7.99 -15.15
CA LEU A 17 -16.60 -6.73 -15.56
C LEU A 17 -17.89 -6.46 -14.77
N HIS A 18 -18.66 -7.49 -14.45
CA HIS A 18 -19.98 -7.33 -13.82
C HIS A 18 -19.91 -7.29 -12.29
N TYR A 19 -19.00 -8.06 -11.69
CA TYR A 19 -18.95 -8.25 -10.24
C TYR A 19 -17.62 -7.81 -9.63
N GLY A 20 -16.72 -7.18 -10.41
CA GLY A 20 -15.43 -6.73 -9.92
C GLY A 20 -14.55 -7.86 -9.40
N GLN A 21 -14.70 -9.09 -9.94
CA GLN A 21 -13.90 -10.24 -9.55
C GLN A 21 -12.50 -10.11 -10.19
N GLU A 22 -11.68 -9.27 -9.56
CA GLU A 22 -10.32 -8.98 -9.99
C GLU A 22 -9.45 -8.58 -8.80
N CYS A 23 -8.17 -8.90 -8.89
CA CYS A 23 -7.17 -8.41 -7.94
C CYS A 23 -5.90 -7.99 -8.67
N PHE A 24 -5.13 -7.10 -8.05
CA PHE A 24 -3.94 -6.55 -8.68
C PHE A 24 -2.80 -6.35 -7.69
N GLU A 25 -1.60 -6.14 -8.22
CA GLU A 25 -0.43 -5.80 -7.45
C GLU A 25 0.28 -4.57 -7.99
N GLY A 26 1.24 -4.08 -7.23
CA GLY A 26 2.11 -3.00 -7.65
C GLY A 26 3.48 -3.14 -7.02
N LEU A 27 4.50 -3.26 -7.87
CA LEU A 27 5.90 -3.32 -7.46
C LEU A 27 6.77 -2.59 -8.47
N LYS A 28 8.02 -2.34 -8.11
CA LYS A 28 8.92 -1.49 -8.91
C LYS A 28 10.28 -2.13 -9.07
N ALA A 29 10.85 -1.98 -10.27
CA ALA A 29 12.27 -2.18 -10.51
C ALA A 29 13.00 -0.83 -10.43
N PHE A 30 14.15 -0.84 -9.77
CA PHE A 30 15.00 0.31 -9.54
C PHE A 30 16.39 0.05 -10.13
N ARG A 31 16.97 1.06 -10.78
CA ARG A 31 18.39 1.05 -11.07
C ARG A 31 19.13 1.63 -9.86
N GLY A 32 20.04 0.87 -9.30
CA GLY A 32 20.88 1.32 -8.19
C GLY A 32 22.03 2.22 -8.64
N VAL A 33 22.65 2.93 -7.70
CA VAL A 33 23.85 3.75 -7.94
C VAL A 33 25.01 2.93 -8.52
N ASP A 34 25.05 1.63 -8.23
CA ASP A 34 26.01 0.65 -8.77
C ASP A 34 25.60 0.09 -10.14
N GLY A 35 24.58 0.67 -10.79
CA GLY A 35 24.04 0.24 -12.08
C GLY A 35 23.21 -1.04 -12.03
N LYS A 36 23.19 -1.77 -10.91
CA LYS A 36 22.42 -3.00 -10.78
C LYS A 36 20.92 -2.73 -10.69
N VAL A 37 20.14 -3.62 -11.27
CA VAL A 37 18.68 -3.57 -11.21
C VAL A 37 18.18 -4.43 -10.05
N ARG A 38 17.24 -3.88 -9.29
CA ARG A 38 16.65 -4.55 -8.14
C ARG A 38 15.15 -4.40 -8.13
N ILE A 39 14.46 -5.47 -7.70
CA ILE A 39 13.03 -5.44 -7.36
C ILE A 39 12.92 -5.70 -5.85
N PHE A 40 12.14 -4.87 -5.17
CA PHE A 40 12.03 -4.96 -3.71
C PHE A 40 10.98 -5.98 -3.30
N ARG A 41 11.40 -7.06 -2.61
CA ARG A 41 10.52 -8.08 -1.98
C ARG A 41 9.40 -8.60 -2.89
N MET A 42 9.75 -8.96 -4.12
CA MET A 42 8.80 -9.39 -5.16
C MET A 42 7.94 -10.57 -4.71
N GLU A 43 8.52 -11.53 -3.99
CA GLU A 43 7.84 -12.71 -3.48
C GLU A 43 6.70 -12.37 -2.50
N GLU A 44 6.84 -11.29 -1.73
CA GLU A 44 5.78 -10.84 -0.82
C GLU A 44 4.59 -10.24 -1.59
N ASN A 45 4.85 -9.57 -2.73
CA ASN A 45 3.79 -9.16 -3.64
C ASN A 45 3.07 -10.38 -4.24
N ALA A 46 3.82 -11.39 -4.67
CA ALA A 46 3.25 -12.64 -5.19
C ALA A 46 2.33 -13.34 -4.16
N LYS A 47 2.80 -13.48 -2.92
CA LYS A 47 2.03 -14.07 -1.81
C LYS A 47 0.76 -13.25 -1.52
N ARG A 48 0.84 -11.92 -1.55
CA ARG A 48 -0.31 -11.04 -1.29
C ARG A 48 -1.33 -11.13 -2.43
N MET A 49 -0.89 -11.20 -3.69
CA MET A 49 -1.79 -11.45 -4.83
C MET A 49 -2.47 -12.81 -4.73
N TYR A 50 -1.72 -13.83 -4.35
CA TYR A 50 -2.25 -15.18 -4.12
C TYR A 50 -3.39 -15.15 -3.07
N GLN A 51 -3.16 -14.50 -1.93
CA GLN A 51 -4.17 -14.34 -0.87
C GLN A 51 -5.38 -13.52 -1.34
N SER A 52 -5.17 -12.45 -2.10
CA SER A 52 -6.26 -11.64 -2.65
C SER A 52 -7.13 -12.45 -3.62
N ALA A 53 -6.53 -13.25 -4.48
CA ALA A 53 -7.23 -14.14 -5.40
C ALA A 53 -8.05 -15.19 -4.64
N GLN A 54 -7.47 -15.85 -3.63
CA GLN A 54 -8.21 -16.80 -2.77
C GLN A 54 -9.43 -16.14 -2.11
N GLY A 55 -9.27 -14.90 -1.62
CA GLY A 55 -10.33 -14.14 -0.98
C GLY A 55 -11.52 -13.85 -1.90
N LEU A 56 -11.30 -13.81 -3.21
CA LEU A 56 -12.33 -13.63 -4.23
C LEU A 56 -12.74 -14.94 -4.91
N LEU A 57 -12.32 -16.10 -4.40
CA LEU A 57 -12.56 -17.42 -5.01
C LEU A 57 -12.05 -17.52 -6.47
N MET A 58 -10.98 -16.83 -6.79
CA MET A 58 -10.28 -16.91 -8.07
C MET A 58 -9.19 -17.99 -8.01
N THR A 59 -8.83 -18.58 -9.14
CA THR A 59 -7.66 -19.45 -9.25
C THR A 59 -6.39 -18.60 -9.00
N PRO A 60 -5.64 -18.82 -7.91
CA PRO A 60 -4.49 -18.00 -7.60
C PRO A 60 -3.33 -18.23 -8.58
N VAL A 61 -2.59 -17.18 -8.90
CA VAL A 61 -1.32 -17.29 -9.62
C VAL A 61 -0.26 -17.87 -8.68
N PRO A 62 0.40 -19.00 -9.01
CA PRO A 62 1.51 -19.51 -8.22
C PRO A 62 2.61 -18.46 -8.03
N VAL A 63 3.26 -18.46 -6.86
CA VAL A 63 4.29 -17.46 -6.50
C VAL A 63 5.44 -17.47 -7.54
N GLU A 64 5.86 -18.66 -7.94
CA GLU A 64 6.93 -18.87 -8.92
C GLU A 64 6.55 -18.27 -10.28
N LEU A 65 5.33 -18.55 -10.77
CA LEU A 65 4.84 -18.02 -12.04
C LEU A 65 4.72 -16.50 -12.01
N PHE A 66 4.25 -15.92 -10.89
CA PHE A 66 4.22 -14.46 -10.71
C PHE A 66 5.63 -13.86 -10.84
N CYS A 67 6.60 -14.43 -10.13
CA CYS A 67 7.98 -13.96 -10.14
C CYS A 67 8.61 -14.09 -11.55
N GLU A 68 8.42 -15.21 -12.21
CA GLU A 68 8.89 -15.43 -13.59
C GLU A 68 8.29 -14.41 -14.56
N ALA A 69 6.98 -14.14 -14.47
CA ALA A 69 6.31 -13.17 -15.32
C ALA A 69 6.84 -11.75 -15.11
N ILE A 70 7.11 -11.34 -13.86
CA ILE A 70 7.71 -10.04 -13.56
C ILE A 70 9.14 -9.93 -14.12
N LEU A 71 9.96 -10.96 -13.94
CA LEU A 71 11.34 -10.98 -14.46
C LEU A 71 11.37 -10.97 -15.98
N LEU A 72 10.46 -11.70 -16.62
CA LEU A 72 10.31 -11.68 -18.08
C LEU A 72 9.87 -10.29 -18.57
N ALA A 73 8.87 -9.69 -17.93
CA ALA A 73 8.42 -8.35 -18.26
C ALA A 73 9.52 -7.31 -18.07
N LEU A 74 10.34 -7.42 -17.00
CA LEU A 74 11.51 -6.57 -16.80
C LEU A 74 12.52 -6.75 -17.94
N LYS A 75 12.89 -7.98 -18.25
CA LYS A 75 13.86 -8.30 -19.31
C LYS A 75 13.44 -7.72 -20.67
N MET A 76 12.17 -7.83 -21.00
CA MET A 76 11.61 -7.33 -22.28
C MET A 76 11.50 -5.80 -22.33
N ASN A 77 11.59 -5.10 -21.18
CA ASN A 77 11.40 -3.66 -21.07
C ASN A 77 12.60 -2.95 -20.42
N MET A 78 13.79 -3.56 -20.47
CA MET A 78 15.01 -3.00 -19.88
C MET A 78 15.39 -1.62 -20.43
N ASP A 79 15.07 -1.35 -21.69
CA ASP A 79 15.34 -0.06 -22.35
C ASP A 79 14.45 1.06 -21.80
N PHE A 80 13.33 0.71 -21.16
CA PHE A 80 12.41 1.64 -20.51
C PHE A 80 12.67 1.81 -19.01
N LEU A 81 13.65 1.09 -18.44
CA LEU A 81 14.02 1.25 -17.04
C LEU A 81 14.80 2.57 -16.86
N PRO A 82 14.23 3.56 -16.14
CA PRO A 82 14.86 4.87 -16.01
C PRO A 82 16.25 4.82 -15.35
N PRO A 83 17.13 5.78 -15.68
CA PRO A 83 18.41 5.96 -15.01
C PRO A 83 18.23 6.32 -13.52
N TYR A 84 19.22 5.95 -12.69
CA TYR A 84 19.20 6.19 -11.24
C TYR A 84 18.99 7.67 -10.90
N GLU A 85 19.67 8.58 -11.60
CA GLU A 85 19.71 10.01 -11.32
C GLU A 85 18.34 10.70 -11.46
N THR A 86 17.42 10.08 -12.21
CA THR A 86 16.07 10.63 -12.42
C THR A 86 15.14 10.42 -11.23
N GLY A 87 15.48 9.50 -10.31
CA GLY A 87 14.57 9.06 -9.25
C GLY A 87 13.32 8.34 -9.74
N ALA A 88 13.20 8.16 -11.06
CA ALA A 88 12.11 7.41 -11.69
C ALA A 88 12.35 5.90 -11.64
N THR A 89 11.31 5.11 -11.91
CA THR A 89 11.34 3.65 -11.77
C THR A 89 10.51 2.99 -12.85
N LEU A 90 10.74 1.69 -13.10
CA LEU A 90 9.82 0.88 -13.88
C LEU A 90 8.82 0.21 -12.94
N TYR A 91 7.57 0.65 -13.01
CA TYR A 91 6.47 0.09 -12.24
C TYR A 91 5.84 -1.09 -12.97
N PHE A 92 5.53 -2.15 -12.25
CA PHE A 92 4.75 -3.29 -12.76
C PHE A 92 3.37 -3.30 -12.10
N ARG A 93 2.35 -3.46 -12.94
CA ARG A 93 0.96 -3.72 -12.55
C ARG A 93 0.59 -5.15 -12.93
N PRO A 94 0.82 -6.15 -12.08
CA PRO A 94 0.17 -7.45 -12.21
C PRO A 94 -1.33 -7.29 -11.99
N LEU A 95 -2.14 -7.87 -12.86
CA LEU A 95 -3.59 -7.90 -12.80
C LEU A 95 -4.06 -9.34 -13.02
N LEU A 96 -4.95 -9.82 -12.17
CA LEU A 96 -5.68 -11.07 -12.35
C LEU A 96 -7.17 -10.72 -12.44
N VAL A 97 -7.81 -11.01 -13.55
CA VAL A 97 -9.21 -10.70 -13.80
C VAL A 97 -9.97 -11.96 -14.22
N ALA A 98 -11.15 -12.17 -13.64
CA ALA A 98 -12.00 -13.28 -14.02
C ALA A 98 -12.69 -13.01 -15.36
N THR A 99 -12.57 -13.97 -16.28
CA THR A 99 -13.01 -13.84 -17.68
C THR A 99 -14.16 -14.76 -18.06
N THR A 100 -14.63 -15.61 -17.15
CA THR A 100 -15.76 -16.52 -17.38
C THR A 100 -16.97 -15.75 -17.89
N PRO A 101 -17.54 -16.10 -19.05
CA PRO A 101 -18.64 -15.37 -19.66
C PRO A 101 -20.00 -15.78 -19.05
N ASP A 102 -20.21 -15.40 -17.79
CA ASP A 102 -21.41 -15.73 -17.03
C ASP A 102 -21.88 -14.51 -16.21
N ILE A 103 -23.13 -14.09 -16.43
CA ILE A 103 -23.76 -13.00 -15.67
C ILE A 103 -24.50 -13.49 -14.42
N SER A 104 -24.44 -14.78 -14.11
CA SER A 104 -24.97 -15.32 -12.85
C SER A 104 -24.11 -14.81 -11.69
N VAL A 105 -24.73 -14.55 -10.53
CA VAL A 105 -24.01 -14.12 -9.33
C VAL A 105 -23.26 -15.32 -8.75
N GLY A 106 -21.98 -15.43 -9.11
CA GLY A 106 -21.11 -16.51 -8.67
C GLY A 106 -19.65 -16.28 -9.09
N PRO A 107 -18.71 -17.06 -8.54
CA PRO A 107 -17.31 -16.95 -8.92
C PRO A 107 -17.05 -17.51 -10.32
N GLY A 108 -16.35 -16.74 -11.15
CA GLY A 108 -15.83 -17.21 -12.42
C GLY A 108 -14.73 -18.25 -12.22
N LYS A 109 -14.62 -19.19 -13.18
CA LYS A 109 -13.65 -20.29 -13.16
C LYS A 109 -12.38 -19.97 -13.94
N ASP A 110 -12.51 -19.14 -14.98
CA ASP A 110 -11.43 -18.75 -15.87
C ASP A 110 -10.91 -17.37 -15.49
N CYS A 111 -9.60 -17.21 -15.50
CA CYS A 111 -8.94 -15.96 -15.17
C CYS A 111 -7.82 -15.67 -16.18
N GLU A 112 -7.62 -14.38 -16.46
CA GLU A 112 -6.49 -13.87 -17.24
C GLU A 112 -5.50 -13.19 -16.29
N PHE A 113 -4.22 -13.57 -16.38
CA PHE A 113 -3.12 -12.93 -15.66
C PHE A 113 -2.27 -12.08 -16.59
N VAL A 114 -2.14 -10.79 -16.27
CA VAL A 114 -1.45 -9.81 -17.11
C VAL A 114 -0.46 -9.01 -16.28
N VAL A 115 0.71 -8.71 -16.83
CA VAL A 115 1.70 -7.80 -16.24
C VAL A 115 1.91 -6.61 -17.15
N ILE A 116 1.68 -5.40 -16.65
CA ILE A 116 1.81 -4.14 -17.39
C ILE A 116 2.99 -3.34 -16.82
N PRO A 117 4.15 -3.29 -17.49
CA PRO A 117 5.27 -2.43 -17.11
C PRO A 117 5.02 -0.98 -17.59
N THR A 118 5.33 -0.01 -16.73
CA THR A 118 5.17 1.42 -17.04
C THR A 118 6.26 2.24 -16.36
N PRO A 119 7.06 3.04 -17.08
CA PRO A 119 7.95 4.01 -16.47
C PRO A 119 7.15 5.05 -15.70
N ILE A 120 7.53 5.32 -14.45
CA ILE A 120 6.90 6.34 -13.61
C ILE A 120 7.95 7.26 -13.00
N GLY A 121 7.62 8.54 -12.89
CA GLY A 121 8.45 9.54 -12.23
C GLY A 121 8.57 9.33 -10.70
N PRO A 122 9.41 10.11 -10.04
CA PRO A 122 9.52 10.07 -8.59
C PRO A 122 8.19 10.44 -7.93
N TYR A 123 7.86 9.74 -6.83
CA TYR A 123 6.59 9.97 -6.12
C TYR A 123 6.51 11.39 -5.52
N PHE A 124 7.65 11.95 -5.12
CA PHE A 124 7.76 13.32 -4.61
C PHE A 124 8.71 14.15 -5.49
N PRO A 125 8.25 14.68 -6.64
CA PRO A 125 9.12 15.38 -7.59
C PRO A 125 9.75 16.66 -7.01
N ASN A 126 9.12 17.27 -6.02
CA ASN A 126 9.58 18.49 -5.34
C ASN A 126 10.22 18.21 -3.96
N GLY A 127 10.69 16.98 -3.73
CA GLY A 127 11.23 16.51 -2.47
C GLY A 127 10.16 16.13 -1.43
N PHE A 128 10.61 15.54 -0.33
CA PHE A 128 9.74 15.06 0.75
C PHE A 128 9.27 16.26 1.61
N LYS A 129 8.00 16.63 1.44
CA LYS A 129 7.35 17.71 2.21
C LYS A 129 6.09 17.18 2.89
N GLY A 130 5.73 17.77 4.02
CA GLY A 130 4.46 17.50 4.67
C GLY A 130 3.28 17.83 3.74
N MET A 131 2.29 16.97 3.71
CA MET A 131 1.05 17.14 2.93
C MET A 131 -0.13 17.18 3.90
N PRO A 132 -1.08 18.10 3.73
CA PRO A 132 -2.29 18.11 4.55
C PRO A 132 -3.15 16.88 4.28
N ALA A 133 -3.78 16.34 5.32
CA ALA A 133 -4.65 15.19 5.22
C ALA A 133 -6.03 15.51 5.81
N MET A 134 -7.09 15.06 5.13
CA MET A 134 -8.47 15.17 5.58
C MET A 134 -8.94 13.84 6.15
N VAL A 135 -9.32 13.83 7.43
CA VAL A 135 -9.90 12.65 8.08
C VAL A 135 -11.35 12.51 7.65
N ASN A 136 -11.66 11.51 6.84
CA ASN A 136 -13.00 11.20 6.39
C ASN A 136 -13.69 10.24 7.38
N ARG A 137 -14.89 10.63 7.82
CA ARG A 137 -15.74 9.86 8.73
C ARG A 137 -17.12 9.54 8.16
N SER A 138 -17.39 9.96 6.93
CA SER A 138 -18.72 9.84 6.30
C SER A 138 -18.79 8.78 5.22
N VAL A 139 -17.62 8.27 4.76
CA VAL A 139 -17.53 7.23 3.74
C VAL A 139 -16.57 6.16 4.24
N ASP A 140 -17.00 4.92 4.21
CA ASP A 140 -16.15 3.77 4.52
C ASP A 140 -15.32 3.38 3.29
N ARG A 141 -14.01 3.18 3.49
CA ARG A 141 -13.14 2.63 2.45
C ARG A 141 -13.45 1.14 2.20
N ALA A 142 -13.66 0.41 3.28
CA ALA A 142 -13.99 -1.01 3.26
C ALA A 142 -14.71 -1.40 4.55
N ALA A 143 -15.63 -2.36 4.47
CA ALA A 143 -16.29 -2.93 5.62
C ALA A 143 -15.30 -3.64 6.56
N THR A 144 -15.58 -3.70 7.85
CA THR A 144 -14.71 -4.32 8.88
C THR A 144 -14.39 -5.79 8.61
N GLN A 145 -15.32 -6.54 8.02
CA GLN A 145 -15.16 -7.94 7.63
C GLN A 145 -15.36 -8.13 6.12
N GLY A 146 -15.05 -7.10 5.34
CA GLY A 146 -15.13 -7.12 3.89
C GLY A 146 -13.80 -7.44 3.22
N THR A 147 -13.59 -6.86 2.05
CA THR A 147 -12.45 -7.09 1.18
C THR A 147 -11.24 -6.18 1.46
N GLY A 148 -11.27 -5.36 2.51
CA GLY A 148 -10.26 -4.32 2.76
C GLY A 148 -8.83 -4.83 2.90
N CYS A 149 -8.64 -6.06 3.40
CA CYS A 149 -7.33 -6.70 3.53
C CYS A 149 -6.80 -7.31 2.21
N TRP A 150 -7.60 -7.37 1.15
CA TRP A 150 -7.21 -7.84 -0.16
C TRP A 150 -7.00 -6.68 -1.13
N LYS A 151 -6.11 -6.87 -2.09
CA LYS A 151 -5.81 -5.82 -3.07
C LYS A 151 -6.70 -5.96 -4.30
N VAL A 152 -7.95 -5.51 -4.17
CA VAL A 152 -9.04 -5.68 -5.14
C VAL A 152 -9.62 -4.32 -5.57
N GLY A 153 -10.04 -4.21 -6.83
CA GLY A 153 -10.49 -2.94 -7.41
C GLY A 153 -11.68 -2.31 -6.71
N GLY A 154 -12.59 -3.14 -6.19
CA GLY A 154 -13.78 -2.67 -5.47
C GLY A 154 -13.47 -1.78 -4.27
N ASN A 155 -12.36 -2.02 -3.55
CA ASN A 155 -11.94 -1.17 -2.43
C ASN A 155 -11.56 0.24 -2.89
N TYR A 156 -11.02 0.37 -4.10
CA TYR A 156 -10.61 1.66 -4.66
C TYR A 156 -11.79 2.43 -5.22
N ALA A 157 -12.65 1.77 -6.00
CA ALA A 157 -13.86 2.38 -6.54
C ALA A 157 -14.76 2.94 -5.41
N ALA A 158 -14.93 2.22 -4.31
CA ALA A 158 -15.68 2.67 -3.14
C ALA A 158 -15.10 3.95 -2.51
N SER A 159 -13.78 4.17 -2.60
CA SER A 159 -13.10 5.32 -2.01
C SER A 159 -13.05 6.56 -2.91
N PHE A 160 -13.30 6.46 -4.21
CA PHE A 160 -13.12 7.55 -5.18
C PHE A 160 -13.86 8.82 -4.80
N ARG A 161 -15.12 8.72 -4.41
CA ARG A 161 -15.92 9.90 -4.04
C ARG A 161 -15.28 10.72 -2.93
N ALA A 162 -14.76 10.07 -1.90
CA ALA A 162 -14.14 10.74 -0.77
C ALA A 162 -12.74 11.26 -1.12
N SER A 163 -11.97 10.48 -1.88
CA SER A 163 -10.62 10.83 -2.29
C SER A 163 -10.60 12.02 -3.24
N GLU A 164 -11.48 12.05 -4.24
CA GLU A 164 -11.58 13.17 -5.17
C GLU A 164 -12.02 14.46 -4.46
N ALA A 165 -12.95 14.37 -3.52
CA ALA A 165 -13.37 15.53 -2.72
C ALA A 165 -12.20 16.09 -1.87
N ALA A 166 -11.35 15.23 -1.32
CA ALA A 166 -10.16 15.65 -0.59
C ALA A 166 -9.10 16.25 -1.53
N HIS A 167 -8.80 15.58 -2.63
CA HIS A 167 -7.81 16.01 -3.62
C HIS A 167 -8.16 17.36 -4.23
N ALA A 168 -9.45 17.62 -4.51
CA ALA A 168 -9.92 18.92 -5.01
C ALA A 168 -9.59 20.09 -4.07
N MET A 169 -9.39 19.80 -2.77
CA MET A 169 -8.96 20.77 -1.76
C MET A 169 -7.46 20.72 -1.47
N GLY A 170 -6.70 19.89 -2.18
CA GLY A 170 -5.25 19.71 -1.97
C GLY A 170 -4.88 18.84 -0.76
N TYR A 171 -5.80 17.97 -0.29
CA TYR A 171 -5.60 17.08 0.84
C TYR A 171 -5.47 15.61 0.43
N GLU A 172 -4.69 14.83 1.17
CA GLU A 172 -4.79 13.37 1.14
C GLU A 172 -6.03 12.91 1.94
N CYS A 173 -6.73 11.89 1.45
CA CYS A 173 -7.88 11.35 2.17
C CYS A 173 -7.45 10.24 3.14
N MET A 174 -7.74 10.43 4.41
CA MET A 174 -7.48 9.47 5.48
C MET A 174 -8.80 8.89 5.99
N PHE A 175 -8.97 7.58 5.90
CA PHE A 175 -10.18 6.88 6.30
C PHE A 175 -10.11 6.40 7.74
N THR A 176 -11.28 6.37 8.38
CA THR A 176 -11.47 5.81 9.72
C THR A 176 -12.11 4.42 9.64
N ASP A 177 -12.06 3.69 10.75
CA ASP A 177 -12.69 2.37 10.88
C ASP A 177 -14.19 2.41 10.61
N ALA A 178 -14.68 1.50 9.78
CA ALA A 178 -16.08 1.42 9.36
C ALA A 178 -17.07 1.12 10.50
N LYS A 179 -16.60 0.59 11.64
CA LYS A 179 -17.47 0.22 12.77
C LYS A 179 -17.79 1.37 13.68
N THR A 180 -16.82 2.25 13.97
CA THR A 180 -16.98 3.28 14.99
C THR A 180 -16.62 4.69 14.51
N HIS A 181 -15.98 4.83 13.34
CA HIS A 181 -15.49 6.08 12.77
C HIS A 181 -14.58 6.89 13.70
N ARG A 182 -13.87 6.20 14.61
CA ARG A 182 -13.05 6.82 15.67
C ARG A 182 -11.56 6.62 15.47
N TYR A 183 -11.16 5.50 14.88
CA TYR A 183 -9.77 5.11 14.73
C TYR A 183 -9.35 5.25 13.27
N ILE A 184 -8.12 5.69 13.05
CA ILE A 184 -7.56 5.76 11.71
C ILE A 184 -7.29 4.34 11.22
N ASP A 185 -7.74 4.03 10.01
CA ASP A 185 -7.39 2.81 9.29
C ASP A 185 -6.22 3.07 8.34
N GLU A 186 -6.45 3.65 7.19
CA GLU A 186 -5.40 3.96 6.21
C GLU A 186 -5.82 5.12 5.28
N CYS A 187 -4.90 5.63 4.47
CA CYS A 187 -5.19 6.60 3.42
C CYS A 187 -5.69 5.89 2.15
N THR A 188 -6.05 6.66 1.12
CA THR A 188 -6.55 6.14 -0.17
C THR A 188 -5.64 5.06 -0.77
N ALA A 189 -4.33 5.30 -0.77
CA ALA A 189 -3.34 4.43 -1.42
C ALA A 189 -2.14 4.08 -0.52
N SER A 190 -2.18 4.43 0.77
CA SER A 190 -1.06 4.19 1.69
C SER A 190 -1.54 3.87 3.10
N ASN A 191 -0.76 3.05 3.83
CA ASN A 191 -1.01 2.82 5.24
C ASN A 191 -0.65 4.06 6.07
N PHE A 192 -1.26 4.16 7.25
CA PHE A 192 -0.93 5.17 8.24
C PHE A 192 0.13 4.67 9.22
N ILE A 193 1.11 5.51 9.51
CA ILE A 193 2.18 5.28 10.47
C ILE A 193 2.35 6.55 11.31
N ALA A 194 2.55 6.39 12.61
CA ALA A 194 2.93 7.49 13.49
C ALA A 194 4.18 7.14 14.29
N ILE A 195 5.09 8.11 14.42
CA ILE A 195 6.24 8.01 15.32
C ILE A 195 5.93 8.86 16.56
N LYS A 196 5.82 8.19 17.71
CA LYS A 196 5.59 8.84 18.99
C LYS A 196 6.87 8.93 19.78
N GLN A 197 7.29 10.15 20.09
CA GLN A 197 8.38 10.40 21.02
C GLN A 197 7.87 10.22 22.45
N ARG A 198 8.65 9.53 23.28
CA ARG A 198 8.43 9.42 24.71
C ARG A 198 9.64 9.97 25.45
N SER A 199 9.42 10.81 26.44
CA SER A 199 10.45 11.16 27.42
C SER A 199 10.48 10.10 28.52
N ASN A 200 11.65 9.63 28.92
CA ASN A 200 11.83 8.70 30.04
C ASN A 200 11.58 9.35 31.40
N LEU A 201 11.00 10.56 31.46
CA LEU A 201 10.64 11.24 32.72
C LEU A 201 9.41 10.59 33.40
N GLN A 202 9.40 9.24 33.52
CA GLN A 202 8.51 8.56 34.48
C GLN A 202 9.37 8.03 35.62
N GLY A 203 9.56 8.85 36.63
CA GLY A 203 10.21 8.40 37.87
C GLY A 203 10.84 9.50 38.71
N SER A 204 10.21 10.64 38.87
CA SER A 204 10.56 11.50 40.01
C SER A 204 9.32 12.26 40.50
N ALA A 205 9.09 12.11 41.77
CA ALA A 205 7.98 12.56 42.57
C ALA A 205 7.47 13.98 42.23
N ARG A 206 6.14 14.16 42.41
CA ARG A 206 5.54 15.46 42.70
C ARG A 206 6.41 16.23 43.70
N THR A 207 7.28 17.04 43.19
CA THR A 207 7.90 18.10 44.00
C THR A 207 7.43 19.41 43.40
N THR A 208 6.68 20.15 44.19
CA THR A 208 6.35 21.56 43.99
C THR A 208 7.64 22.34 43.75
N ALA A 209 7.97 22.59 42.50
CA ALA A 209 9.11 23.39 42.14
C ALA A 209 8.65 24.67 41.43
N LYS A 210 9.06 25.77 42.00
CA LYS A 210 8.98 27.15 41.51
C LYS A 210 9.39 27.22 40.03
N ARG A 211 8.65 27.99 39.23
CA ARG A 211 9.04 28.42 37.89
C ARG A 211 10.48 28.95 37.89
N SER A 212 11.39 28.19 37.37
CA SER A 212 12.69 28.70 36.88
C SER A 212 12.70 28.51 35.35
N THR A 213 12.90 29.55 34.64
CA THR A 213 13.12 29.63 33.19
C THR A 213 14.44 28.96 32.84
N GLY A 214 14.44 27.67 32.70
CA GLY A 214 15.55 26.86 32.18
C GLY A 214 15.00 25.74 31.33
N VAL A 215 15.22 25.80 30.02
CA VAL A 215 15.04 24.68 29.11
C VAL A 215 15.99 23.60 29.60
N ALA A 216 15.48 22.54 30.21
CA ALA A 216 16.27 21.36 30.54
C ALA A 216 16.81 20.78 29.23
N ASP A 217 18.15 20.79 29.09
CA ASP A 217 18.82 20.07 28.00
C ASP A 217 18.57 18.58 28.16
N LEU A 218 17.52 18.09 27.48
CA LEU A 218 17.25 16.67 27.33
C LEU A 218 18.39 16.10 26.48
N GLN A 219 19.26 15.32 27.09
CA GLN A 219 20.26 14.58 26.33
C GLN A 219 19.55 13.62 25.38
N ARG A 220 20.06 13.47 24.16
CA ARG A 220 19.49 12.65 23.09
C ARG A 220 19.29 11.17 23.51
N SER A 221 19.99 10.72 24.56
CA SER A 221 19.89 9.41 25.23
C SER A 221 18.60 9.18 26.01
N ASP A 222 17.86 10.25 26.37
CA ASP A 222 16.65 10.15 27.20
C ASP A 222 15.37 10.04 26.37
N LEU A 223 15.49 10.05 25.05
CA LEU A 223 14.39 10.00 24.12
C LEU A 223 14.19 8.57 23.61
N THR A 224 13.03 8.00 23.87
CA THR A 224 12.60 6.75 23.25
C THR A 224 11.51 7.03 22.22
N PHE A 225 11.48 6.23 21.16
CA PHE A 225 10.50 6.37 20.09
C PHE A 225 9.64 5.11 20.01
N GLU A 226 8.38 5.31 19.71
CA GLU A 226 7.42 4.24 19.46
C GLU A 226 6.89 4.36 18.02
N TYR A 227 7.04 3.30 17.24
CA TYR A 227 6.44 3.14 15.92
C TYR A 227 5.03 2.61 16.08
N LEU A 228 4.04 3.37 15.64
CA LEU A 228 2.63 3.05 15.76
C LEU A 228 2.03 2.85 14.37
N THR A 229 1.30 1.76 14.20
CA THR A 229 0.49 1.51 13.00
C THR A 229 -0.87 0.94 13.39
N PRO A 230 -1.95 1.24 12.67
CA PRO A 230 -3.28 0.72 12.97
C PRO A 230 -3.34 -0.81 12.85
N ARG A 231 -4.25 -1.40 13.63
CA ARG A 231 -4.61 -2.81 13.54
C ARG A 231 -6.08 -2.93 13.21
N SER A 232 -6.39 -3.34 11.98
CA SER A 232 -7.77 -3.54 11.50
C SER A 232 -7.78 -4.67 10.48
N THR A 233 -8.90 -5.38 10.38
CA THR A 233 -9.14 -6.40 9.35
C THR A 233 -9.48 -5.79 8.00
N ALA A 234 -9.75 -4.48 7.96
CA ALA A 234 -10.07 -3.75 6.75
C ALA A 234 -8.85 -3.07 6.10
N ILE A 235 -7.66 -3.16 6.72
CA ILE A 235 -6.43 -2.54 6.21
C ILE A 235 -5.67 -3.52 5.32
N LEU A 236 -5.18 -3.03 4.19
CA LEU A 236 -4.31 -3.80 3.31
C LEU A 236 -2.96 -4.09 4.01
N PRO A 237 -2.53 -5.37 4.12
CA PRO A 237 -1.20 -5.71 4.61
C PRO A 237 -0.11 -5.13 3.70
N SER A 238 0.56 -4.07 4.14
CA SER A 238 1.59 -3.40 3.35
C SER A 238 2.95 -4.05 3.54
N ILE A 239 3.60 -4.38 2.42
CA ILE A 239 4.97 -4.90 2.37
C ILE A 239 5.96 -3.82 2.85
N THR A 240 5.72 -2.56 2.48
CA THR A 240 6.52 -1.42 2.95
C THR A 240 6.40 -1.22 4.46
N ASN A 241 5.16 -1.23 4.99
CA ASN A 241 4.95 -1.09 6.43
C ASN A 241 5.59 -2.23 7.22
N ASP A 242 5.52 -3.46 6.71
CA ASP A 242 6.17 -4.63 7.31
C ASP A 242 7.70 -4.45 7.40
N SER A 243 8.32 -3.98 6.30
CA SER A 243 9.76 -3.66 6.29
C SER A 243 10.12 -2.52 7.24
N LEU A 244 9.29 -1.47 7.30
CA LEU A 244 9.52 -0.35 8.21
C LEU A 244 9.37 -0.73 9.68
N MET A 245 8.48 -1.66 10.01
CA MET A 245 8.37 -2.20 11.37
C MET A 245 9.63 -2.97 11.78
N THR A 246 10.21 -3.76 10.87
CA THR A 246 11.48 -4.46 11.11
C THR A 246 12.61 -3.47 11.36
N LEU A 247 12.76 -2.48 10.47
CA LEU A 247 13.78 -1.43 10.61
C LEU A 247 13.59 -0.62 11.92
N ALA A 248 12.37 -0.25 12.25
CA ALA A 248 12.07 0.46 13.50
C ALA A 248 12.49 -0.36 14.73
N HIS A 249 12.23 -1.66 14.73
CA HIS A 249 12.66 -2.57 15.80
C HIS A 249 14.20 -2.64 15.87
N GLU A 250 14.90 -2.78 14.75
CA GLU A 250 16.37 -2.79 14.68
C GLU A 250 16.98 -1.47 15.16
N MET A 251 16.28 -0.35 14.95
CA MET A 251 16.65 0.97 15.47
C MET A 251 16.31 1.17 16.96
N GLY A 252 15.86 0.14 17.67
CA GLY A 252 15.51 0.20 19.09
C GLY A 252 14.16 0.85 19.38
N MET A 253 13.31 1.09 18.39
CA MET A 253 11.96 1.61 18.63
C MET A 253 11.03 0.50 19.12
N LYS A 254 10.10 0.87 19.99
CA LYS A 254 8.98 -0.02 20.31
C LYS A 254 7.99 -0.02 19.14
N VAL A 255 7.76 -1.18 18.54
CA VAL A 255 6.76 -1.34 17.47
C VAL A 255 5.42 -1.76 18.07
N THR A 256 4.36 -1.02 17.79
CA THR A 256 3.02 -1.28 18.33
C THR A 256 1.96 -1.18 17.23
N ARG A 257 1.14 -2.22 17.11
CA ARG A 257 -0.10 -2.20 16.31
C ARG A 257 -1.28 -1.94 17.23
N ARG A 258 -2.02 -0.87 17.01
CA ARG A 258 -3.18 -0.46 17.85
C ARG A 258 -4.42 -0.19 17.00
N ARG A 259 -5.58 -0.32 17.64
CA ARG A 259 -6.82 0.33 17.22
C ARG A 259 -6.85 1.74 17.75
#